data_5ef78a3dff9c9ab9cfe3d54e1b4f505c
#
_entry.id   5ef78a3dff9c9ab9cfe3d54e1b4f505c
#
_cell.length_a   1.000
_cell.length_b   1.000
_cell.length_c   1.000
_cell.angle_alpha   90.00
_cell.angle_beta   90.00
_cell.angle_gamma   90.00
#
_symmetry.space_group_name_H-M   'P 1'
#
loop_
_entity.id
_entity.type
_entity.pdbx_description
1 polymer ?
#
loop_
_entity_poly.entity_id
_entity_poly.type
_entity_poly.pdbx_seq_one_letter_code
_entity_poly.pdbx_strand_id
1 'polypeptide(L)'
;TQLIAQECREPGRFNDILRTVATGSHRFSEIASKTVIQSPNLPRYLRSLAEMGFIERSFPADQNFKEKANSQRGLYDIADNLVAFWYRYVWPNFSVLNMGGTELVWKHQVAPRLNEIASFPFEEVCRQYLEKLNLKEKLPFAASRIGRWWDKNEEIDILAVPFEGGARLFGECKFRQSEFALGDYVRLKKKAQAVPHEQAYYVLFSKSGFASGLKLLAQDPNEHLTLVTLDEVADSVEKNFS
;
A
#
# COMPACT_ATOMS: atom_id res chain seq x y z
N THR A 1 -6.21 6.46 21.76
CA THR A 1 -6.49 7.85 22.20
C THR A 1 -5.74 8.23 23.47
N GLN A 2 -5.58 7.35 24.43
CA GLN A 2 -4.80 7.64 25.65
C GLN A 2 -3.31 7.85 25.34
N LEU A 3 -2.71 7.10 24.40
CA LEU A 3 -1.32 7.26 23.98
C LEU A 3 -1.05 8.68 23.42
N ILE A 4 -1.92 9.17 22.54
CA ILE A 4 -1.78 10.53 21.99
C ILE A 4 -2.04 11.60 23.06
N ALA A 5 -2.98 11.35 23.97
CA ALA A 5 -3.31 12.29 25.05
C ALA A 5 -2.17 12.44 26.08
N GLN A 6 -1.35 11.41 26.26
CA GLN A 6 -0.18 11.45 27.16
C GLN A 6 1.02 12.19 26.55
N GLU A 7 1.16 12.14 25.22
CA GLU A 7 2.34 12.70 24.53
C GLU A 7 2.11 14.06 23.86
N CYS A 8 0.84 14.49 23.69
CA CYS A 8 0.50 15.67 22.93
C CYS A 8 -0.31 16.69 23.71
N ARG A 9 0.09 17.98 23.62
CA ARG A 9 -0.66 19.11 24.23
C ARG A 9 -2.03 19.37 23.59
N GLU A 10 -2.24 18.94 22.33
CA GLU A 10 -3.47 19.16 21.56
C GLU A 10 -3.97 17.84 20.92
N PRO A 11 -4.34 16.83 21.72
CA PRO A 11 -4.67 15.48 21.22
C PRO A 11 -5.82 15.47 20.20
N GLY A 12 -6.75 16.43 20.28
CA GLY A 12 -7.86 16.55 19.33
C GLY A 12 -7.40 16.75 17.89
N ARG A 13 -6.39 17.57 17.66
CA ARG A 13 -5.86 17.85 16.31
C ARG A 13 -5.12 16.65 15.71
N PHE A 14 -4.37 15.92 16.52
CA PHE A 14 -3.70 14.71 16.10
C PHE A 14 -4.70 13.61 15.72
N ASN A 15 -5.75 13.42 16.53
CA ASN A 15 -6.84 12.48 16.24
C ASN A 15 -7.57 12.86 14.93
N ASP A 16 -7.78 14.15 14.66
CA ASP A 16 -8.45 14.63 13.45
C ASP A 16 -7.62 14.29 12.19
N ILE A 17 -6.29 14.48 12.25
CA ILE A 17 -5.38 14.05 11.17
C ILE A 17 -5.44 12.55 10.97
N LEU A 18 -5.26 11.76 12.04
CA LEU A 18 -5.23 10.30 11.94
C LEU A 18 -6.53 9.74 11.38
N ARG A 19 -7.68 10.27 11.81
CA ARG A 19 -8.97 9.91 11.25
C ARG A 19 -9.06 10.26 9.76
N THR A 20 -8.59 11.44 9.38
CA THR A 20 -8.63 11.93 8.00
C THR A 20 -7.76 11.06 7.08
N VAL A 21 -6.56 10.68 7.52
CA VAL A 21 -5.68 9.78 6.79
C VAL A 21 -6.26 8.36 6.73
N ALA A 22 -6.72 7.80 7.87
CA ALA A 22 -7.32 6.48 7.94
C ALA A 22 -8.57 6.32 7.04
N THR A 23 -9.27 7.41 6.74
CA THR A 23 -10.45 7.42 5.86
C THR A 23 -10.13 7.77 4.40
N GLY A 24 -8.86 7.71 3.99
CA GLY A 24 -8.44 7.76 2.59
C GLY A 24 -8.00 9.14 2.08
N SER A 25 -7.59 10.06 2.97
CA SER A 25 -7.00 11.34 2.56
C SER A 25 -5.49 11.29 2.80
N HIS A 26 -4.76 11.03 1.73
CA HIS A 26 -3.32 10.76 1.80
C HIS A 26 -2.46 11.95 1.35
N ARG A 27 -3.03 12.90 0.58
CA ARG A 27 -2.30 14.06 0.09
C ARG A 27 -2.34 15.20 1.11
N PHE A 28 -1.27 15.97 1.20
CA PHE A 28 -1.21 17.15 2.08
C PHE A 28 -2.42 18.09 1.89
N SER A 29 -2.77 18.38 0.64
CA SER A 29 -3.91 19.24 0.32
C SER A 29 -5.26 18.69 0.77
N GLU A 30 -5.44 17.37 0.67
CA GLU A 30 -6.66 16.68 1.13
C GLU A 30 -6.78 16.72 2.65
N ILE A 31 -5.68 16.44 3.36
CA ILE A 31 -5.63 16.52 4.82
C ILE A 31 -5.89 17.96 5.28
N ALA A 32 -5.25 18.94 4.66
CA ALA A 32 -5.44 20.34 4.98
C ALA A 32 -6.90 20.81 4.76
N SER A 33 -7.58 20.31 3.73
CA SER A 33 -8.96 20.69 3.43
C SER A 33 -9.99 20.05 4.35
N LYS A 34 -9.67 18.89 4.94
CA LYS A 34 -10.62 18.10 5.75
C LYS A 34 -10.39 18.21 7.25
N THR A 35 -9.28 18.80 7.68
CA THR A 35 -9.00 19.05 9.09
C THR A 35 -9.26 20.51 9.47
N VAL A 36 -9.58 20.75 10.74
CA VAL A 36 -9.73 22.13 11.28
C VAL A 36 -8.39 22.85 11.48
N ILE A 37 -7.29 22.25 11.03
CA ILE A 37 -5.94 22.77 11.18
C ILE A 37 -5.61 23.73 10.05
N GLN A 38 -5.21 24.95 10.39
CA GLN A 38 -4.73 25.91 9.37
C GLN A 38 -3.53 25.34 8.62
N SER A 39 -3.54 25.43 7.29
CA SER A 39 -2.50 24.87 6.40
C SER A 39 -1.06 25.17 6.82
N PRO A 40 -0.68 26.39 7.29
CA PRO A 40 0.68 26.67 7.74
C PRO A 40 1.14 25.84 8.95
N ASN A 41 0.22 25.39 9.77
CA ASN A 41 0.52 24.61 10.99
C ASN A 41 0.54 23.11 10.76
N LEU A 42 -0.12 22.62 9.71
CA LEU A 42 -0.25 21.18 9.41
C LEU A 42 1.11 20.45 9.30
N PRO A 43 2.17 21.02 8.67
CA PRO A 43 3.45 20.33 8.57
C PRO A 43 4.06 19.95 9.91
N ARG A 44 3.87 20.79 10.95
CA ARG A 44 4.35 20.51 12.31
C ARG A 44 3.67 19.27 12.88
N TYR A 45 2.34 19.18 12.77
CA TYR A 45 1.57 18.04 13.29
C TYR A 45 1.91 16.75 12.54
N LEU A 46 2.02 16.81 11.20
CA LEU A 46 2.40 15.65 10.40
C LEU A 46 3.81 15.15 10.76
N ARG A 47 4.77 16.07 10.97
CA ARG A 47 6.12 15.70 11.41
C ARG A 47 6.09 15.02 12.78
N SER A 48 5.40 15.58 13.76
CA SER A 48 5.27 14.98 15.10
C SER A 48 4.62 13.59 15.03
N LEU A 49 3.57 13.41 14.22
CA LEU A 49 2.95 12.07 14.02
C LEU A 49 3.90 11.08 13.37
N ALA A 50 4.74 11.53 12.44
CA ALA A 50 5.75 10.67 11.81
C ALA A 50 6.89 10.31 12.79
N GLU A 51 7.37 11.27 13.60
CA GLU A 51 8.36 11.04 14.65
C GLU A 51 7.86 10.07 15.74
N MET A 52 6.58 10.12 16.05
CA MET A 52 5.91 9.18 16.97
C MET A 52 5.57 7.82 16.31
N GLY A 53 5.80 7.64 15.00
CA GLY A 53 5.53 6.41 14.29
C GLY A 53 4.05 6.12 14.00
N PHE A 54 3.15 7.11 14.12
CA PHE A 54 1.73 6.93 13.80
C PHE A 54 1.44 7.02 12.30
N ILE A 55 2.19 7.85 11.59
CA ILE A 55 2.10 7.98 10.13
C ILE A 55 3.49 7.83 9.50
N GLU A 56 3.49 7.45 8.25
CA GLU A 56 4.67 7.49 7.40
C GLU A 56 4.41 8.38 6.18
N ARG A 57 5.48 8.91 5.60
CA ARG A 57 5.42 9.65 4.34
C ARG A 57 6.10 8.84 3.26
N SER A 58 5.29 8.25 2.39
CA SER A 58 5.74 7.46 1.25
C SER A 58 5.95 8.30 0.00
N PHE A 59 6.78 7.81 -0.93
CA PHE A 59 7.08 8.43 -2.22
C PHE A 59 7.10 7.37 -3.30
N PRO A 60 6.76 7.72 -4.57
CA PRO A 60 6.86 6.79 -5.66
C PRO A 60 8.25 6.17 -5.77
N ALA A 61 8.31 4.87 -6.09
CA ALA A 61 9.55 4.10 -6.12
C ALA A 61 10.57 4.61 -7.15
N ASP A 62 10.13 5.33 -8.19
CA ASP A 62 11.01 5.95 -9.19
C ASP A 62 11.73 7.21 -8.68
N GLN A 63 11.26 7.84 -7.59
CA GLN A 63 11.89 9.04 -7.04
C GLN A 63 13.16 8.72 -6.25
N ASN A 64 14.26 9.39 -6.57
CA ASN A 64 15.50 9.29 -5.81
C ASN A 64 15.45 10.11 -4.50
N PHE A 65 16.43 9.89 -3.63
CA PHE A 65 16.47 10.54 -2.31
C PHE A 65 16.50 12.09 -2.39
N LYS A 66 17.19 12.67 -3.37
CA LYS A 66 17.29 14.12 -3.52
C LYS A 66 15.95 14.74 -3.96
N GLU A 67 15.22 14.04 -4.82
CA GLU A 67 13.90 14.45 -5.30
C GLU A 67 12.84 14.40 -4.19
N LYS A 68 12.95 13.43 -3.27
CA LYS A 68 12.00 13.27 -2.15
C LYS A 68 11.95 14.49 -1.23
N ALA A 69 13.06 15.17 -1.01
CA ALA A 69 13.16 16.32 -0.10
C ALA A 69 12.20 17.45 -0.47
N ASN A 70 12.01 17.71 -1.78
CA ASN A 70 11.16 18.79 -2.30
C ASN A 70 9.91 18.28 -3.03
N SER A 71 9.63 16.97 -2.96
CA SER A 71 8.54 16.36 -3.71
C SER A 71 7.18 16.70 -3.12
N GLN A 72 6.26 17.17 -3.97
CA GLN A 72 4.84 17.30 -3.66
C GLN A 72 4.07 15.99 -3.90
N ARG A 73 4.74 14.93 -4.39
CA ARG A 73 4.13 13.62 -4.66
C ARG A 73 4.03 12.73 -3.42
N GLY A 74 4.55 13.16 -2.26
CA GLY A 74 4.49 12.39 -1.01
C GLY A 74 3.06 12.15 -0.56
N LEU A 75 2.76 10.90 -0.15
CA LEU A 75 1.52 10.50 0.50
C LEU A 75 1.78 10.23 1.97
N TYR A 76 0.76 10.47 2.79
CA TYR A 76 0.78 10.17 4.22
C TYR A 76 -0.12 8.98 4.47
N ASP A 77 0.44 7.91 5.01
CA ASP A 77 -0.26 6.68 5.35
C ASP A 77 -0.18 6.43 6.87
N ILE A 78 -1.16 5.73 7.43
CA ILE A 78 -1.05 5.27 8.83
C ILE A 78 -0.02 4.14 8.85
N ALA A 79 0.98 4.26 9.71
CA ALA A 79 2.10 3.31 9.76
C ALA A 79 1.72 1.93 10.34
N ASP A 80 0.70 1.89 11.21
CA ASP A 80 0.25 0.67 11.89
C ASP A 80 -1.18 0.29 11.47
N ASN A 81 -1.36 -0.95 10.99
CA ASN A 81 -2.64 -1.44 10.50
C ASN A 81 -3.72 -1.51 11.58
N LEU A 82 -3.37 -1.73 12.86
CA LEU A 82 -4.34 -1.72 13.95
C LEU A 82 -4.81 -0.29 14.24
N VAL A 83 -3.91 0.69 14.18
CA VAL A 83 -4.24 2.11 14.31
C VAL A 83 -5.14 2.56 13.15
N ALA A 84 -4.84 2.14 11.91
CA ALA A 84 -5.69 2.41 10.74
C ALA A 84 -7.10 1.81 10.93
N PHE A 85 -7.18 0.55 11.35
CA PHE A 85 -8.44 -0.13 11.65
C PHE A 85 -9.22 0.59 12.74
N TRP A 86 -8.54 1.01 13.83
CA TRP A 86 -9.16 1.73 14.93
C TRP A 86 -9.86 3.01 14.47
N TYR A 87 -9.15 3.90 13.76
CA TYR A 87 -9.72 5.18 13.31
C TYR A 87 -10.78 5.01 12.23
N ARG A 88 -10.70 3.94 11.43
CA ARG A 88 -11.65 3.69 10.35
C ARG A 88 -12.93 3.00 10.81
N TYR A 89 -12.84 2.08 11.77
CA TYR A 89 -13.97 1.21 12.14
C TYR A 89 -14.36 1.26 13.61
N VAL A 90 -13.45 1.43 14.55
CA VAL A 90 -13.75 1.44 15.98
C VAL A 90 -14.17 2.83 16.44
N TRP A 91 -13.35 3.82 16.18
CA TRP A 91 -13.62 5.20 16.62
C TRP A 91 -14.97 5.75 16.15
N PRO A 92 -15.39 5.65 14.87
CA PRO A 92 -16.69 6.17 14.43
C PRO A 92 -17.88 5.44 15.04
N ASN A 93 -17.68 4.19 15.46
CA ASN A 93 -18.73 3.33 16.02
C ASN A 93 -18.66 3.20 17.55
N PHE A 94 -17.87 4.04 18.23
CA PHE A 94 -17.57 3.90 19.65
C PHE A 94 -18.83 3.86 20.53
N SER A 95 -19.84 4.67 20.24
CA SER A 95 -21.11 4.69 20.97
C SER A 95 -21.85 3.35 20.87
N VAL A 96 -21.92 2.76 19.67
CA VAL A 96 -22.57 1.46 19.43
C VAL A 96 -21.80 0.34 20.14
N LEU A 97 -20.47 0.38 20.07
CA LEU A 97 -19.60 -0.61 20.72
C LEU A 97 -19.74 -0.56 22.26
N ASN A 98 -19.82 0.63 22.84
CA ASN A 98 -20.04 0.79 24.31
C ASN A 98 -21.41 0.27 24.77
N MET A 99 -22.39 0.22 23.89
CA MET A 99 -23.70 -0.39 24.18
C MET A 99 -23.74 -1.92 23.95
N GLY A 100 -22.56 -2.54 23.67
CA GLY A 100 -22.47 -3.98 23.38
C GLY A 100 -22.78 -4.36 21.93
N GLY A 101 -22.87 -3.39 21.01
CA GLY A 101 -23.24 -3.61 19.62
C GLY A 101 -22.10 -4.11 18.70
N THR A 102 -21.17 -4.91 19.22
CA THR A 102 -20.02 -5.42 18.46
C THR A 102 -20.44 -6.18 17.19
N GLU A 103 -21.44 -7.07 17.30
CA GLU A 103 -21.97 -7.82 16.16
C GLU A 103 -22.59 -6.92 15.08
N LEU A 104 -23.24 -5.82 15.47
CA LEU A 104 -23.78 -4.85 14.52
C LEU A 104 -22.67 -4.16 13.73
N VAL A 105 -21.64 -3.69 14.43
CA VAL A 105 -20.48 -3.03 13.78
C VAL A 105 -19.75 -4.02 12.88
N TRP A 106 -19.51 -5.24 13.37
CA TRP A 106 -18.89 -6.29 12.55
C TRP A 106 -19.66 -6.55 11.27
N LYS A 107 -20.95 -6.90 11.39
CA LYS A 107 -21.79 -7.28 10.25
C LYS A 107 -21.95 -6.17 9.21
N HIS A 108 -22.09 -4.92 9.65
CA HIS A 108 -22.47 -3.81 8.76
C HIS A 108 -21.28 -2.94 8.32
N GLN A 109 -20.18 -2.91 9.07
CA GLN A 109 -19.05 -2.03 8.77
C GLN A 109 -17.79 -2.78 8.38
N VAL A 110 -17.47 -3.90 9.05
CA VAL A 110 -16.19 -4.60 8.88
C VAL A 110 -16.28 -5.76 7.90
N ALA A 111 -17.16 -6.73 8.14
CA ALA A 111 -17.25 -7.95 7.34
C ALA A 111 -17.44 -7.71 5.83
N PRO A 112 -18.27 -6.77 5.37
CA PRO A 112 -18.42 -6.50 3.94
C PRO A 112 -17.15 -5.92 3.28
N ARG A 113 -16.22 -5.39 4.08
CA ARG A 113 -14.99 -4.72 3.64
C ARG A 113 -13.71 -5.49 3.95
N LEU A 114 -13.81 -6.74 4.42
CA LEU A 114 -12.62 -7.52 4.80
C LEU A 114 -11.58 -7.63 3.70
N ASN A 115 -12.01 -7.81 2.45
CA ASN A 115 -11.07 -7.87 1.33
C ASN A 115 -10.35 -6.53 1.11
N GLU A 116 -11.05 -5.41 1.26
CA GLU A 116 -10.47 -4.06 1.17
C GLU A 116 -9.50 -3.80 2.32
N ILE A 117 -9.89 -4.18 3.55
CA ILE A 117 -9.06 -4.05 4.75
C ILE A 117 -7.75 -4.84 4.60
N ALA A 118 -7.83 -6.04 4.03
CA ALA A 118 -6.68 -6.92 3.85
C ALA A 118 -5.84 -6.61 2.61
N SER A 119 -6.34 -5.82 1.65
CA SER A 119 -5.62 -5.52 0.40
C SER A 119 -4.32 -4.77 0.67
N PHE A 120 -4.35 -3.73 1.50
CA PHE A 120 -3.17 -2.93 1.78
C PHE A 120 -2.06 -3.71 2.53
N PRO A 121 -2.35 -4.44 3.62
CA PRO A 121 -1.38 -5.35 4.20
C PRO A 121 -0.87 -6.42 3.23
N PHE A 122 -1.71 -6.91 2.33
CA PHE A 122 -1.31 -7.90 1.32
C PHE A 122 -0.31 -7.32 0.33
N GLU A 123 -0.52 -6.10 -0.17
CA GLU A 123 0.44 -5.39 -1.05
C GLU A 123 1.81 -5.25 -0.38
N GLU A 124 1.82 -4.90 0.93
CA GLU A 124 3.03 -4.77 1.71
C GLU A 124 3.78 -6.10 1.84
N VAL A 125 3.07 -7.20 2.11
CA VAL A 125 3.66 -8.55 2.19
C VAL A 125 4.19 -9.00 0.83
N CYS A 126 3.49 -8.71 -0.27
CA CYS A 126 3.95 -8.97 -1.64
C CYS A 126 5.23 -8.17 -1.97
N ARG A 127 5.30 -6.91 -1.54
CA ARG A 127 6.51 -6.09 -1.69
C ARG A 127 7.70 -6.70 -0.95
N GLN A 128 7.50 -7.10 0.32
CA GLN A 128 8.54 -7.76 1.12
C GLN A 128 8.98 -9.10 0.51
N TYR A 129 8.06 -9.84 -0.11
CA TYR A 129 8.40 -11.04 -0.87
C TYR A 129 9.38 -10.74 -2.00
N LEU A 130 9.13 -9.71 -2.81
CA LEU A 130 10.04 -9.30 -3.89
C LEU A 130 11.37 -8.77 -3.35
N GLU A 131 11.39 -8.05 -2.22
CA GLU A 131 12.63 -7.61 -1.58
C GLU A 131 13.50 -8.81 -1.16
N LYS A 132 12.89 -9.87 -0.63
CA LYS A 132 13.61 -11.11 -0.30
C LYS A 132 14.16 -11.81 -1.55
N LEU A 133 13.39 -11.83 -2.64
CA LEU A 133 13.85 -12.37 -3.92
C LEU A 133 15.01 -11.54 -4.48
N ASN A 134 14.95 -10.21 -4.36
CA ASN A 134 16.02 -9.31 -4.76
C ASN A 134 17.33 -9.58 -4.02
N LEU A 135 17.25 -9.72 -2.68
CA LEU A 135 18.42 -10.06 -1.85
C LEU A 135 19.03 -11.44 -2.18
N LYS A 136 18.24 -12.35 -2.75
CA LYS A 136 18.67 -13.67 -3.22
C LYS A 136 19.03 -13.69 -4.71
N GLU A 137 19.11 -12.53 -5.36
CA GLU A 137 19.38 -12.38 -6.81
C GLU A 137 18.44 -13.19 -7.70
N LYS A 138 17.16 -13.33 -7.29
CA LYS A 138 16.13 -14.09 -8.02
C LYS A 138 15.16 -13.23 -8.83
N LEU A 139 15.34 -11.92 -8.84
CA LEU A 139 14.62 -11.02 -9.73
C LEU A 139 15.32 -10.94 -11.10
N PRO A 140 14.62 -10.49 -12.17
CA PRO A 140 15.21 -10.36 -13.50
C PRO A 140 16.38 -9.38 -13.56
N PHE A 141 16.50 -8.50 -12.57
CA PHE A 141 17.60 -7.55 -12.38
C PHE A 141 17.76 -7.24 -10.90
N ALA A 142 18.93 -6.76 -10.49
CA ALA A 142 19.16 -6.26 -9.14
C ALA A 142 18.43 -4.92 -8.97
N ALA A 143 17.41 -4.92 -8.10
CA ALA A 143 16.62 -3.73 -7.84
C ALA A 143 17.25 -2.86 -6.75
N SER A 144 17.40 -1.56 -7.03
CA SER A 144 17.83 -0.54 -6.07
C SER A 144 16.69 -0.06 -5.19
N ARG A 145 15.45 -0.15 -5.68
CA ARG A 145 14.22 0.25 -4.97
C ARG A 145 13.06 -0.62 -5.41
N ILE A 146 12.22 -0.99 -4.44
CA ILE A 146 10.96 -1.69 -4.64
C ILE A 146 9.91 -0.94 -3.81
N GLY A 147 8.79 -0.54 -4.41
CA GLY A 147 7.74 0.20 -3.71
C GLY A 147 6.55 0.53 -4.60
N ARG A 148 5.55 1.19 -4.04
CA ARG A 148 4.40 1.70 -4.80
C ARG A 148 4.85 2.80 -5.76
N TRP A 149 4.10 2.94 -6.86
CA TRP A 149 4.28 4.06 -7.77
C TRP A 149 2.94 4.72 -8.10
N TRP A 150 2.93 6.03 -8.19
CA TRP A 150 1.74 6.82 -8.56
C TRP A 150 2.11 8.13 -9.22
N ASP A 151 1.19 8.62 -10.02
CA ASP A 151 1.18 9.98 -10.50
C ASP A 151 -0.18 10.66 -10.21
N LYS A 152 -0.64 11.55 -11.10
CA LYS A 152 -1.95 12.21 -10.96
C LYS A 152 -3.12 11.31 -11.39
N ASN A 153 -2.87 10.33 -12.25
CA ASN A 153 -3.88 9.58 -12.98
C ASN A 153 -3.84 8.07 -12.70
N GLU A 154 -2.65 7.52 -12.44
CA GLU A 154 -2.41 6.08 -12.35
C GLU A 154 -1.66 5.72 -11.07
N GLU A 155 -1.91 4.52 -10.60
CA GLU A 155 -1.21 3.89 -9.46
C GLU A 155 -0.84 2.45 -9.81
N ILE A 156 0.35 2.03 -9.40
CA ILE A 156 0.89 0.68 -9.54
C ILE A 156 1.30 0.20 -8.16
N ASP A 157 0.80 -0.96 -7.75
CA ASP A 157 0.97 -1.47 -6.39
C ASP A 157 2.45 -1.72 -6.08
N ILE A 158 3.21 -2.25 -7.06
CA ILE A 158 4.64 -2.49 -6.91
C ILE A 158 5.39 -2.08 -8.19
N LEU A 159 6.39 -1.24 -8.03
CA LEU A 159 7.39 -0.92 -9.05
C LEU A 159 8.78 -1.25 -8.50
N ALA A 160 9.55 -2.09 -9.21
CA ALA A 160 10.96 -2.28 -8.94
C ALA A 160 11.80 -1.52 -9.98
N VAL A 161 12.78 -0.77 -9.46
CA VAL A 161 13.70 0.07 -10.23
C VAL A 161 15.11 -0.50 -10.09
N PRO A 162 15.85 -0.78 -11.16
CA PRO A 162 17.21 -1.32 -11.10
C PRO A 162 18.22 -0.30 -10.54
N PHE A 163 19.43 -0.76 -10.24
CA PHE A 163 20.56 0.13 -9.96
C PHE A 163 20.96 0.90 -11.24
N GLU A 164 20.92 0.23 -12.39
CA GLU A 164 21.29 0.79 -13.69
C GLU A 164 20.36 0.25 -14.79
N GLY A 165 20.21 1.02 -15.86
CA GLY A 165 19.45 0.61 -17.04
C GLY A 165 17.96 0.95 -16.99
N GLY A 166 17.29 0.64 -18.10
CA GLY A 166 15.90 0.98 -18.40
C GLY A 166 14.88 -0.12 -18.06
N ALA A 167 15.31 -1.23 -17.46
CA ALA A 167 14.37 -2.30 -17.07
C ALA A 167 13.46 -1.86 -15.91
N ARG A 168 12.21 -2.34 -15.89
CA ARG A 168 11.27 -2.16 -14.79
C ARG A 168 10.50 -3.44 -14.53
N LEU A 169 10.19 -3.71 -13.25
CA LEU A 169 9.26 -4.75 -12.88
C LEU A 169 8.01 -4.11 -12.29
N PHE A 170 6.87 -4.44 -12.85
CA PHE A 170 5.55 -3.95 -12.49
C PHE A 170 4.76 -5.05 -11.80
N GLY A 171 4.23 -4.77 -10.59
CA GLY A 171 3.44 -5.70 -9.81
C GLY A 171 2.03 -5.18 -9.56
N GLU A 172 1.06 -6.09 -9.61
CA GLU A 172 -0.33 -5.84 -9.21
C GLU A 172 -0.77 -6.91 -8.22
N CYS A 173 -1.44 -6.50 -7.14
CA CYS A 173 -1.88 -7.37 -6.05
C CYS A 173 -3.40 -7.43 -5.99
N LYS A 174 -3.99 -8.64 -5.90
CA LYS A 174 -5.44 -8.83 -5.78
C LYS A 174 -5.81 -9.72 -4.60
N PHE A 175 -6.30 -9.09 -3.54
CA PHE A 175 -6.83 -9.78 -2.36
C PHE A 175 -8.37 -9.84 -2.43
N ARG A 176 -8.90 -10.67 -3.30
CA ARG A 176 -10.35 -10.85 -3.53
C ARG A 176 -10.71 -12.31 -3.73
N GLN A 177 -12.01 -12.64 -3.69
CA GLN A 177 -12.49 -14.04 -3.85
C GLN A 177 -12.45 -14.54 -5.31
N SER A 178 -12.44 -13.64 -6.30
CA SER A 178 -12.35 -14.02 -7.71
C SER A 178 -10.90 -14.14 -8.16
N GLU A 179 -10.65 -15.05 -9.09
CA GLU A 179 -9.35 -15.19 -9.74
C GLU A 179 -8.87 -13.88 -10.37
N PHE A 180 -7.57 -13.75 -10.53
CA PHE A 180 -6.94 -12.67 -11.28
C PHE A 180 -7.25 -12.85 -12.77
N ALA A 181 -7.95 -11.90 -13.37
CA ALA A 181 -8.42 -11.98 -14.74
C ALA A 181 -7.42 -11.40 -15.75
N LEU A 182 -7.49 -11.85 -17.02
CA LEU A 182 -6.68 -11.30 -18.11
C LEU A 182 -6.84 -9.78 -18.26
N GLY A 183 -8.06 -9.26 -18.07
CA GLY A 183 -8.32 -7.83 -18.12
C GLY A 183 -7.60 -7.01 -17.05
N ASP A 184 -7.30 -7.60 -15.89
CA ASP A 184 -6.49 -6.94 -14.84
C ASP A 184 -5.03 -6.78 -15.31
N TYR A 185 -4.47 -7.81 -15.95
CA TYR A 185 -3.12 -7.76 -16.52
C TYR A 185 -3.00 -6.74 -17.66
N VAL A 186 -3.97 -6.70 -18.55
CA VAL A 186 -4.03 -5.70 -19.63
C VAL A 186 -4.06 -4.28 -19.04
N ARG A 187 -4.80 -4.05 -17.94
CA ARG A 187 -4.80 -2.76 -17.23
C ARG A 187 -3.43 -2.43 -16.65
N LEU A 188 -2.74 -3.41 -16.03
CA LEU A 188 -1.39 -3.19 -15.54
C LEU A 188 -0.42 -2.81 -16.66
N LYS A 189 -0.46 -3.51 -17.80
CA LYS A 189 0.37 -3.17 -18.99
C LYS A 189 0.09 -1.73 -19.47
N LYS A 190 -1.17 -1.27 -19.42
CA LYS A 190 -1.52 0.10 -19.75
C LYS A 190 -0.96 1.11 -18.74
N LYS A 191 -1.12 0.86 -17.44
CA LYS A 191 -0.56 1.70 -16.36
C LYS A 191 0.98 1.79 -16.48
N ALA A 192 1.65 0.69 -16.82
CA ALA A 192 3.10 0.64 -16.97
C ALA A 192 3.64 1.63 -18.03
N GLN A 193 2.83 1.99 -19.03
CA GLN A 193 3.20 2.98 -20.06
C GLN A 193 3.44 4.38 -19.48
N ALA A 194 2.89 4.69 -18.29
CA ALA A 194 3.13 5.96 -17.60
C ALA A 194 4.54 6.06 -16.98
N VAL A 195 5.25 4.93 -16.84
CA VAL A 195 6.60 4.86 -16.28
C VAL A 195 7.59 4.61 -17.44
N PRO A 196 8.59 5.46 -17.66
CA PRO A 196 9.61 5.23 -18.69
C PRO A 196 10.38 3.91 -18.45
N HIS A 197 10.44 3.06 -19.46
CA HIS A 197 11.18 1.80 -19.42
C HIS A 197 11.59 1.34 -20.83
N GLU A 198 12.67 0.57 -20.90
CA GLU A 198 13.15 -0.10 -22.12
C GLU A 198 12.68 -1.56 -22.17
N GLN A 199 12.66 -2.22 -21.00
CA GLN A 199 12.21 -3.59 -20.83
C GLN A 199 11.25 -3.67 -19.64
N ALA A 200 10.09 -4.30 -19.83
CA ALA A 200 9.09 -4.53 -18.79
C ALA A 200 9.07 -6.00 -18.35
N TYR A 201 9.03 -6.20 -17.04
CA TYR A 201 8.73 -7.47 -16.38
C TYR A 201 7.47 -7.30 -15.55
N TYR A 202 6.67 -8.35 -15.43
CA TYR A 202 5.40 -8.29 -14.72
C TYR A 202 5.32 -9.38 -13.66
N VAL A 203 4.77 -9.04 -12.51
CA VAL A 203 4.44 -10.00 -11.45
C VAL A 203 3.02 -9.75 -10.95
N LEU A 204 2.21 -10.80 -10.88
CA LEU A 204 0.85 -10.72 -10.40
C LEU A 204 0.71 -11.56 -9.14
N PHE A 205 0.16 -10.94 -8.09
CA PHE A 205 -0.10 -11.60 -6.82
C PHE A 205 -1.59 -11.80 -6.63
N SER A 206 -2.01 -13.02 -6.31
CA SER A 206 -3.42 -13.35 -6.15
C SER A 206 -3.70 -14.22 -4.94
N LYS A 207 -4.72 -13.83 -4.15
CA LYS A 207 -5.28 -14.68 -3.09
C LYS A 207 -6.01 -15.91 -3.65
N SER A 208 -6.73 -15.75 -4.74
CA SER A 208 -7.66 -16.78 -5.26
C SER A 208 -7.21 -17.43 -6.57
N GLY A 209 -5.91 -17.25 -6.91
CA GLY A 209 -5.33 -17.82 -8.11
C GLY A 209 -5.58 -17.01 -9.38
N PHE A 210 -5.38 -17.63 -10.53
CA PHE A 210 -5.30 -16.98 -11.83
C PHE A 210 -6.14 -17.70 -12.86
N ALA A 211 -6.83 -16.94 -13.71
CA ALA A 211 -7.57 -17.46 -14.85
C ALA A 211 -6.66 -18.24 -15.82
N SER A 212 -7.22 -19.26 -16.49
CA SER A 212 -6.48 -20.14 -17.40
C SER A 212 -5.71 -19.40 -18.50
N GLY A 213 -6.29 -18.32 -19.04
CA GLY A 213 -5.63 -17.48 -20.04
C GLY A 213 -4.35 -16.81 -19.54
N LEU A 214 -4.30 -16.40 -18.25
CA LEU A 214 -3.09 -15.84 -17.64
C LEU A 214 -2.02 -16.91 -17.41
N LYS A 215 -2.43 -18.14 -17.02
CA LYS A 215 -1.51 -19.25 -16.84
C LYS A 215 -0.85 -19.66 -18.15
N LEU A 216 -1.56 -19.55 -19.28
CA LEU A 216 -1.01 -19.78 -20.61
C LEU A 216 -0.04 -18.68 -21.00
N LEU A 217 -0.40 -17.41 -20.79
CA LEU A 217 0.48 -16.27 -21.08
C LEU A 217 1.78 -16.32 -20.27
N ALA A 218 1.74 -16.74 -19.02
CA ALA A 218 2.92 -16.87 -18.17
C ALA A 218 3.89 -17.98 -18.64
N GLN A 219 3.48 -18.85 -19.55
CA GLN A 219 4.36 -19.84 -20.18
C GLN A 219 5.11 -19.28 -21.39
N ASP A 220 4.69 -18.14 -21.93
CA ASP A 220 5.41 -17.46 -23.02
C ASP A 220 6.56 -16.62 -22.43
N PRO A 221 7.83 -16.97 -22.74
CA PRO A 221 8.98 -16.23 -22.24
C PRO A 221 9.00 -14.75 -22.65
N ASN A 222 8.35 -14.39 -23.75
CA ASN A 222 8.32 -13.00 -24.25
C ASN A 222 7.39 -12.10 -23.43
N GLU A 223 6.43 -12.68 -22.69
CA GLU A 223 5.54 -11.89 -21.82
C GLU A 223 6.22 -11.44 -20.53
N HIS A 224 7.36 -12.08 -20.15
CA HIS A 224 8.08 -11.79 -18.90
C HIS A 224 7.15 -11.69 -17.68
N LEU A 225 6.17 -12.60 -17.61
CA LEU A 225 5.09 -12.61 -16.63
C LEU A 225 5.31 -13.70 -15.59
N THR A 226 5.33 -13.31 -14.31
CA THR A 226 5.36 -14.22 -13.16
C THR A 226 4.03 -14.15 -12.42
N LEU A 227 3.49 -15.31 -12.07
CA LEU A 227 2.28 -15.45 -11.25
C LEU A 227 2.66 -15.99 -9.88
N VAL A 228 2.21 -15.33 -8.83
CA VAL A 228 2.53 -15.68 -7.43
C VAL A 228 1.24 -15.78 -6.63
N THR A 229 1.00 -16.92 -6.00
CA THR A 229 -0.16 -17.17 -5.14
C THR A 229 0.08 -16.67 -3.71
N LEU A 230 -0.99 -16.50 -2.93
CA LEU A 230 -0.88 -16.19 -1.51
C LEU A 230 -0.09 -17.25 -0.74
N ASP A 231 -0.25 -18.53 -1.08
CA ASP A 231 0.44 -19.65 -0.42
C ASP A 231 1.96 -19.54 -0.65
N GLU A 232 2.40 -19.23 -1.87
CA GLU A 232 3.83 -19.04 -2.16
C GLU A 232 4.43 -17.86 -1.38
N VAL A 233 3.66 -16.78 -1.21
CA VAL A 233 4.08 -15.64 -0.38
C VAL A 233 4.18 -16.05 1.09
N ALA A 234 3.16 -16.77 1.62
CA ALA A 234 3.12 -17.24 3.00
C ALA A 234 4.28 -18.19 3.33
N ASP A 235 4.54 -19.19 2.48
CA ASP A 235 5.66 -20.13 2.62
C ASP A 235 7.02 -19.41 2.70
N SER A 236 7.15 -18.29 2.01
CA SER A 236 8.38 -17.49 2.05
C SER A 236 8.58 -16.79 3.39
N VAL A 237 7.50 -16.51 4.13
CA VAL A 237 7.55 -15.88 5.45
C VAL A 237 7.87 -16.92 6.52
N GLU A 238 7.22 -18.09 6.51
CA GLU A 238 7.41 -19.14 7.52
C GLU A 238 8.84 -19.68 7.58
N LYS A 239 9.49 -19.83 6.43
CA LYS A 239 10.90 -20.29 6.34
C LYS A 239 11.94 -19.35 7.00
N ASN A 240 11.54 -18.20 7.53
CA ASN A 240 12.44 -17.31 8.26
C ASN A 240 12.27 -17.40 9.79
N PHE A 241 11.31 -18.16 10.28
CA PHE A 241 11.10 -18.41 11.71
C PHE A 241 11.57 -19.81 12.13
N SER A 242 12.13 -20.56 11.19
CA SER A 242 12.76 -21.89 11.41
C SER A 242 14.26 -21.79 11.35
#